data_5f7259c5e7f8bd81a4a96e87cbd9ce4b
#
_entry.id   5f7259c5e7f8bd81a4a96e87cbd9ce4b
#
_cell.length_a   1.000
_cell.length_b   1.000
_cell.length_c   1.000
_cell.angle_alpha   90.00
_cell.angle_beta   90.00
_cell.angle_gamma   90.00
#
_symmetry.space_group_name_H-M   'P 1'
#
loop_
_entity.id
_entity.type
_entity.pdbx_description
1 polymer ?
#
loop_
_entity_poly.entity_id
_entity_poly.type
_entity_poly.pdbx_seq_one_letter_code
_entity_poly.pdbx_strand_id
1 'polypeptide(L)'
;MNAIRPDWESYFMMLAAVTATRSTCLRRAVGAVIVRDRQIISTGYNGAPKGTPHCAETGCLRAKLKIPSGERQEMCRGSHAELNAISQAASVGVSTAGADLYCTHAPCAYCTKAIINAGIKRVVYLYDYPDDLARALRDEAGLVTELYPSERVGNILACLGRVSDDLSDSMRKKSPQKPSDVKRGEPSCC
;
A
#
# COMPACT_ATOMS: atom_id res chain seq x y z
N MET A 1 14.08 20.64 17.14
CA MET A 1 12.89 19.79 16.88
C MET A 1 13.32 18.33 16.94
N ASN A 2 12.82 17.56 17.91
CA ASN A 2 13.13 16.12 17.97
C ASN A 2 12.52 15.44 16.74
N ALA A 3 13.36 14.87 15.90
CA ALA A 3 12.92 14.11 14.75
C ALA A 3 12.12 12.88 15.25
N ILE A 4 10.81 12.88 15.06
CA ILE A 4 9.95 11.75 15.44
C ILE A 4 10.27 10.60 14.50
N ARG A 5 11.05 9.63 14.98
CA ARG A 5 11.25 8.37 14.26
C ARG A 5 10.02 7.49 14.49
N PRO A 6 9.33 7.02 13.44
CA PRO A 6 8.21 6.11 13.63
C PRO A 6 8.70 4.78 14.23
N ASP A 7 7.87 4.15 15.04
CA ASP A 7 8.09 2.75 15.41
C ASP A 7 7.92 1.83 14.20
N TRP A 8 8.30 0.55 14.34
CA TRP A 8 8.29 -0.39 13.22
C TRP A 8 6.89 -0.68 12.67
N GLU A 9 5.87 -0.73 13.51
CA GLU A 9 4.49 -0.95 13.04
C GLU A 9 3.99 0.23 12.23
N SER A 10 4.21 1.45 12.73
CA SER A 10 3.89 2.68 11.99
C SER A 10 4.64 2.76 10.67
N TYR A 11 5.92 2.38 10.66
CA TYR A 11 6.74 2.36 9.44
C TYR A 11 6.17 1.38 8.40
N PHE A 12 5.84 0.14 8.79
CA PHE A 12 5.30 -0.84 7.84
C PHE A 12 3.87 -0.52 7.41
N MET A 13 3.06 0.08 8.28
CA MET A 13 1.74 0.55 7.90
C MET A 13 1.81 1.73 6.91
N MET A 14 2.77 2.66 7.07
CA MET A 14 3.05 3.70 6.06
C MET A 14 3.41 3.09 4.71
N LEU A 15 4.26 2.08 4.68
CA LEU A 15 4.63 1.39 3.44
C LEU A 15 3.42 0.70 2.79
N ALA A 16 2.53 0.09 3.57
CA ALA A 16 1.27 -0.46 3.06
C ALA A 16 0.39 0.65 2.44
N ALA A 17 0.29 1.81 3.10
CA ALA A 17 -0.46 2.95 2.58
C ALA A 17 0.17 3.52 1.29
N VAL A 18 1.50 3.66 1.24
CA VAL A 18 2.22 4.07 0.01
C VAL A 18 2.03 3.03 -1.09
N THR A 19 2.10 1.74 -0.77
CA THR A 19 1.86 0.67 -1.75
C THR A 19 0.44 0.74 -2.34
N ALA A 20 -0.57 1.11 -1.54
CA ALA A 20 -1.94 1.30 -1.99
C ALA A 20 -2.08 2.36 -3.09
N THR A 21 -1.18 3.36 -3.18
CA THR A 21 -1.21 4.39 -4.23
C THR A 21 -1.01 3.81 -5.64
N ARG A 22 -0.45 2.61 -5.75
CA ARG A 22 -0.31 1.88 -7.02
C ARG A 22 -1.57 1.14 -7.46
N SER A 23 -2.62 1.14 -6.64
CA SER A 23 -3.88 0.46 -6.97
C SER A 23 -4.48 0.97 -8.28
N THR A 24 -4.96 0.05 -9.09
CA THR A 24 -5.71 0.35 -10.33
C THR A 24 -7.21 0.10 -10.18
N CYS A 25 -7.68 -0.14 -8.96
CA CYS A 25 -9.08 -0.35 -8.65
C CYS A 25 -9.83 0.99 -8.55
N LEU A 26 -10.98 1.09 -9.23
CA LEU A 26 -11.82 2.30 -9.22
C LEU A 26 -12.69 2.43 -7.95
N ARG A 27 -12.70 1.43 -7.06
CA ARG A 27 -13.56 1.40 -5.87
C ARG A 27 -12.80 1.64 -4.57
N ARG A 28 -11.62 1.03 -4.41
CA ARG A 28 -10.78 1.13 -3.21
C ARG A 28 -9.32 0.95 -3.57
N ALA A 29 -8.46 1.74 -2.97
CA ALA A 29 -7.03 1.53 -2.99
C ALA A 29 -6.63 0.72 -1.75
N VAL A 30 -6.06 -0.46 -1.98
CA VAL A 30 -5.59 -1.36 -0.91
C VAL A 30 -4.12 -1.70 -1.17
N GLY A 31 -3.31 -1.64 -0.11
CA GLY A 31 -1.91 -2.04 -0.14
C GLY A 31 -1.58 -2.99 1.00
N ALA A 32 -0.63 -3.86 0.73
CA ALA A 32 -0.16 -4.88 1.66
C ALA A 32 1.37 -4.98 1.63
N VAL A 33 1.98 -5.23 2.77
CA VAL A 33 3.44 -5.45 2.93
C VAL A 33 3.66 -6.66 3.81
N ILE A 34 4.42 -7.63 3.34
CA ILE A 34 4.83 -8.82 4.10
C ILE A 34 6.22 -8.55 4.67
N VAL A 35 6.36 -8.77 5.97
CA VAL A 35 7.57 -8.44 6.73
C VAL A 35 7.99 -9.61 7.61
N ARG A 36 9.27 -9.93 7.66
CA ARG A 36 9.86 -10.86 8.63
C ARG A 36 11.17 -10.27 9.15
N ASP A 37 11.39 -10.33 10.45
CA ASP A 37 12.60 -9.84 11.12
C ASP A 37 12.93 -8.37 10.75
N ARG A 38 11.88 -7.54 10.66
CA ARG A 38 11.96 -6.12 10.23
C ARG A 38 12.46 -5.92 8.79
N GLN A 39 12.49 -6.96 7.98
CA GLN A 39 12.82 -6.89 6.56
C GLN A 39 11.57 -7.08 5.71
N ILE A 40 11.40 -6.25 4.68
CA ILE A 40 10.31 -6.39 3.73
C ILE A 40 10.59 -7.60 2.84
N ILE A 41 9.67 -8.56 2.83
CA ILE A 41 9.72 -9.73 1.95
C ILE A 41 9.10 -9.39 0.59
N SER A 42 7.91 -8.81 0.61
CA SER A 42 7.17 -8.46 -0.59
C SER A 42 6.14 -7.37 -0.32
N THR A 43 5.63 -6.80 -1.40
CA THR A 43 4.55 -5.82 -1.37
C THR A 43 3.45 -6.24 -2.34
N GLY A 44 2.23 -5.75 -2.15
CA GLY A 44 1.13 -5.99 -3.06
C GLY A 44 0.12 -4.85 -3.00
N TYR A 45 -0.47 -4.52 -4.11
CA TYR A 45 -1.62 -3.62 -4.20
C TYR A 45 -2.73 -4.28 -5.01
N ASN A 46 -3.96 -3.87 -4.79
CA ASN A 46 -5.09 -4.45 -5.52
C ASN A 46 -5.15 -3.92 -6.95
N GLY A 47 -5.28 -4.84 -7.90
CA GLY A 47 -5.30 -4.49 -9.33
C GLY A 47 -5.47 -5.70 -10.22
N ALA A 48 -5.70 -5.47 -11.50
CA ALA A 48 -5.81 -6.53 -12.48
C ALA A 48 -4.51 -7.35 -12.57
N PRO A 49 -4.59 -8.67 -12.85
CA PRO A 49 -3.42 -9.51 -13.02
C PRO A 49 -2.50 -9.00 -14.14
N LYS A 50 -1.22 -9.31 -14.02
CA LYS A 50 -0.21 -8.93 -15.03
C LYS A 50 -0.64 -9.38 -16.43
N GLY A 51 -0.52 -8.47 -17.39
CA GLY A 51 -0.89 -8.74 -18.81
C GLY A 51 -2.37 -8.61 -19.11
N THR A 52 -3.22 -8.23 -18.13
CA THR A 52 -4.64 -7.95 -18.37
C THR A 52 -4.95 -6.46 -18.21
N PRO A 53 -5.96 -5.93 -18.96
CA PRO A 53 -6.34 -4.52 -18.84
C PRO A 53 -6.82 -4.16 -17.43
N HIS A 54 -6.46 -2.99 -16.96
CA HIS A 54 -6.86 -2.48 -15.65
C HIS A 54 -8.31 -1.98 -15.62
N CYS A 55 -8.92 -1.95 -14.43
CA CYS A 55 -10.26 -1.39 -14.26
C CYS A 55 -10.32 0.10 -14.67
N ALA A 56 -9.24 0.83 -14.57
CA ALA A 56 -9.15 2.22 -15.05
C ALA A 56 -9.35 2.31 -16.57
N GLU A 57 -8.99 1.29 -17.33
CA GLU A 57 -9.12 1.23 -18.79
C GLU A 57 -10.49 0.66 -19.25
N THR A 58 -10.93 -0.43 -18.58
CA THR A 58 -12.13 -1.19 -19.02
C THR A 58 -13.38 -0.92 -18.20
N GLY A 59 -13.26 -0.19 -17.11
CA GLY A 59 -14.30 0.01 -16.10
C GLY A 59 -14.40 -1.17 -15.12
N CYS A 60 -15.09 -0.93 -14.02
CA CYS A 60 -15.32 -1.93 -12.99
C CYS A 60 -16.53 -2.81 -13.35
N LEU A 61 -16.33 -4.12 -13.57
CA LEU A 61 -17.41 -5.06 -13.87
C LEU A 61 -18.47 -5.11 -12.76
N ARG A 62 -18.04 -5.14 -11.48
CA ARG A 62 -18.97 -5.14 -10.34
C ARG A 62 -19.80 -3.86 -10.25
N ALA A 63 -19.24 -2.70 -10.64
CA ALA A 63 -20.01 -1.46 -10.73
C ALA A 63 -21.02 -1.51 -11.87
N LYS A 64 -20.63 -2.02 -13.04
CA LYS A 64 -21.54 -2.22 -14.18
C LYS A 64 -22.72 -3.14 -13.85
N LEU A 65 -22.49 -4.16 -13.03
CA LEU A 65 -23.49 -5.11 -12.56
C LEU A 65 -24.22 -4.64 -11.28
N LYS A 66 -23.97 -3.40 -10.81
CA LYS A 66 -24.55 -2.82 -9.59
C LYS A 66 -24.36 -3.69 -8.34
N ILE A 67 -23.26 -4.45 -8.28
CA ILE A 67 -22.93 -5.32 -7.14
C ILE A 67 -22.41 -4.45 -5.99
N PRO A 68 -22.99 -4.57 -4.79
CA PRO A 68 -22.55 -3.84 -3.59
C PRO A 68 -21.07 -4.10 -3.23
N SER A 69 -20.53 -3.24 -2.38
CA SER A 69 -19.18 -3.46 -1.83
C SER A 69 -19.19 -4.68 -0.90
N GLY A 70 -18.19 -5.53 -1.00
CA GLY A 70 -18.09 -6.75 -0.19
C GLY A 70 -18.71 -7.99 -0.80
N GLU A 71 -19.64 -7.85 -1.74
CA GLU A 71 -20.34 -8.98 -2.35
C GLU A 71 -19.71 -9.43 -3.66
N ARG A 72 -19.90 -10.71 -3.99
CA ARG A 72 -19.52 -11.33 -5.27
C ARG A 72 -18.10 -10.97 -5.71
N GLN A 73 -17.15 -11.22 -4.83
CA GLN A 73 -15.74 -10.88 -5.07
C GLN A 73 -15.15 -11.70 -6.23
N GLU A 74 -15.70 -12.88 -6.51
CA GLU A 74 -15.34 -13.72 -7.66
C GLU A 74 -15.56 -13.03 -9.01
N MET A 75 -16.44 -12.02 -9.06
CA MET A 75 -16.68 -11.20 -10.26
C MET A 75 -15.69 -10.04 -10.40
N CYS A 76 -14.76 -9.89 -9.47
CA CYS A 76 -13.75 -8.83 -9.54
C CYS A 76 -12.60 -9.25 -10.46
N ARG A 77 -12.25 -8.40 -11.43
CA ARG A 77 -11.04 -8.60 -12.26
C ARG A 77 -9.76 -8.45 -11.48
N GLY A 78 -9.79 -7.67 -10.41
CA GLY A 78 -8.61 -7.37 -9.63
C GLY A 78 -8.30 -8.47 -8.63
N SER A 79 -7.04 -8.85 -8.55
CA SER A 79 -6.49 -9.58 -7.41
C SER A 79 -6.37 -8.63 -6.21
N HIS A 80 -6.56 -9.15 -5.01
CA HIS A 80 -6.43 -8.36 -3.79
C HIS A 80 -4.97 -8.13 -3.44
N ALA A 81 -4.70 -7.08 -2.66
CA ALA A 81 -3.35 -6.67 -2.30
C ALA A 81 -2.56 -7.77 -1.57
N GLU A 82 -3.23 -8.47 -0.65
CA GLU A 82 -2.66 -9.55 0.14
C GLU A 82 -2.24 -10.73 -0.77
N LEU A 83 -3.12 -11.13 -1.68
CA LEU A 83 -2.84 -12.19 -2.66
C LEU A 83 -1.69 -11.81 -3.59
N ASN A 84 -1.63 -10.54 -4.02
CA ASN A 84 -0.54 -10.05 -4.85
C ASN A 84 0.79 -10.04 -4.09
N ALA A 85 0.80 -9.67 -2.80
CA ALA A 85 1.99 -9.73 -1.97
C ALA A 85 2.50 -11.18 -1.79
N ILE A 86 1.60 -12.13 -1.52
CA ILE A 86 1.93 -13.57 -1.42
C ILE A 86 2.45 -14.09 -2.77
N SER A 87 1.78 -13.76 -3.87
CA SER A 87 2.20 -14.17 -5.22
C SER A 87 3.55 -13.60 -5.61
N GLN A 88 3.85 -12.35 -5.23
CA GLN A 88 5.14 -11.73 -5.47
C GLN A 88 6.24 -12.47 -4.70
N ALA A 89 6.05 -12.77 -3.41
CA ALA A 89 7.00 -13.55 -2.63
C ALA A 89 7.26 -14.93 -3.27
N ALA A 90 6.18 -15.61 -3.68
CA ALA A 90 6.27 -16.91 -4.36
C ALA A 90 7.03 -16.83 -5.68
N SER A 91 6.81 -15.78 -6.49
CA SER A 91 7.45 -15.62 -7.79
C SER A 91 8.96 -15.41 -7.72
N VAL A 92 9.47 -14.93 -6.58
CA VAL A 92 10.92 -14.74 -6.33
C VAL A 92 11.48 -15.80 -5.40
N GLY A 93 10.70 -16.83 -5.06
CA GLY A 93 11.15 -17.97 -4.26
C GLY A 93 11.38 -17.66 -2.77
N VAL A 94 10.74 -16.62 -2.23
CA VAL A 94 10.89 -16.24 -0.82
C VAL A 94 9.70 -16.74 0.00
N SER A 95 10.00 -17.53 1.05
CA SER A 95 8.98 -18.02 1.97
C SER A 95 8.36 -16.90 2.80
N THR A 96 7.02 -16.93 2.96
CA THR A 96 6.26 -16.05 3.83
C THR A 96 5.97 -16.65 5.20
N ALA A 97 6.39 -17.89 5.45
CA ALA A 97 6.15 -18.57 6.72
C ALA A 97 6.77 -17.79 7.90
N GLY A 98 5.98 -17.62 8.96
CA GLY A 98 6.34 -16.87 10.16
C GLY A 98 6.42 -15.35 9.99
N ALA A 99 6.04 -14.81 8.82
CA ALA A 99 6.02 -13.37 8.57
C ALA A 99 4.78 -12.69 9.17
N ASP A 100 4.86 -11.37 9.30
CA ASP A 100 3.74 -10.46 9.57
C ASP A 100 3.26 -9.83 8.26
N LEU A 101 1.95 -9.61 8.14
CA LEU A 101 1.32 -8.88 7.04
C LEU A 101 0.76 -7.55 7.56
N TYR A 102 1.17 -6.46 6.97
CA TYR A 102 0.58 -5.14 7.19
C TYR A 102 -0.30 -4.79 5.99
N CYS A 103 -1.56 -4.49 6.22
CA CYS A 103 -2.52 -4.21 5.15
C CYS A 103 -3.40 -3.02 5.50
N THR A 104 -3.76 -2.21 4.50
CA THR A 104 -4.64 -1.06 4.75
C THR A 104 -6.07 -1.45 5.13
N HIS A 105 -6.53 -2.66 4.75
CA HIS A 105 -7.87 -3.16 5.09
C HIS A 105 -7.78 -4.58 5.64
N ALA A 106 -8.70 -4.95 6.53
CA ALA A 106 -8.82 -6.32 7.03
C ALA A 106 -9.01 -7.31 5.86
N PRO A 107 -8.32 -8.46 5.88
CA PRO A 107 -8.43 -9.47 4.83
C PRO A 107 -9.85 -10.07 4.78
N CYS A 108 -10.40 -10.22 3.57
CA CYS A 108 -11.62 -10.99 3.32
C CYS A 108 -11.37 -12.51 3.44
N ALA A 109 -12.44 -13.32 3.39
CA ALA A 109 -12.33 -14.78 3.52
C ALA A 109 -11.38 -15.41 2.48
N TYR A 110 -11.35 -14.94 1.24
CA TYR A 110 -10.41 -15.44 0.21
C TYR A 110 -8.95 -15.16 0.59
N CYS A 111 -8.66 -13.93 1.00
CA CYS A 111 -7.30 -13.55 1.41
C CYS A 111 -6.91 -14.26 2.71
N THR A 112 -7.82 -14.39 3.66
CA THR A 112 -7.57 -15.09 4.93
C THR A 112 -7.14 -16.54 4.70
N LYS A 113 -7.82 -17.29 3.82
CA LYS A 113 -7.40 -18.65 3.45
C LYS A 113 -5.98 -18.70 2.89
N ALA A 114 -5.64 -17.78 2.00
CA ALA A 114 -4.30 -17.72 1.42
C ALA A 114 -3.24 -17.33 2.45
N ILE A 115 -3.54 -16.38 3.33
CA ILE A 115 -2.65 -15.92 4.41
C ILE A 115 -2.31 -17.08 5.35
N ILE A 116 -3.34 -17.86 5.79
CA ILE A 116 -3.16 -19.03 6.64
C ILE A 116 -2.27 -20.08 5.94
N ASN A 117 -2.60 -20.43 4.69
CA ASN A 117 -1.85 -21.42 3.91
C ASN A 117 -0.41 -20.96 3.58
N ALA A 118 -0.18 -19.65 3.47
CA ALA A 118 1.16 -19.08 3.28
C ALA A 118 2.00 -19.03 4.56
N GLY A 119 1.45 -19.47 5.70
CA GLY A 119 2.13 -19.54 6.98
C GLY A 119 2.40 -18.18 7.63
N ILE A 120 1.68 -17.14 7.22
CA ILE A 120 1.75 -15.82 7.86
C ILE A 120 1.15 -15.94 9.26
N LYS A 121 1.86 -15.45 10.28
CA LYS A 121 1.48 -15.65 11.69
C LYS A 121 0.65 -14.50 12.28
N ARG A 122 0.74 -13.29 11.69
CA ARG A 122 0.11 -12.08 12.21
C ARG A 122 -0.32 -11.16 11.06
N VAL A 123 -1.50 -10.52 11.23
CA VAL A 123 -1.99 -9.49 10.32
C VAL A 123 -2.31 -8.22 11.10
N VAL A 124 -1.74 -7.10 10.70
CA VAL A 124 -2.06 -5.77 11.20
C VAL A 124 -2.78 -5.00 10.10
N TYR A 125 -3.96 -4.45 10.40
CA TYR A 125 -4.76 -3.74 9.39
C TYR A 125 -5.23 -2.38 9.91
N LEU A 126 -5.43 -1.43 8.99
CA LEU A 126 -5.80 -0.05 9.32
C LEU A 126 -7.31 0.16 9.37
N TYR A 127 -8.06 -0.44 8.44
CA TYR A 127 -9.51 -0.32 8.35
C TYR A 127 -10.16 -1.70 8.48
N ASP A 128 -11.15 -1.82 9.35
CA ASP A 128 -11.91 -3.07 9.48
C ASP A 128 -12.76 -3.32 8.22
N TYR A 129 -13.04 -4.60 8.00
CA TYR A 129 -13.87 -5.06 6.89
C TYR A 129 -14.79 -6.18 7.40
N PRO A 130 -16.13 -5.99 7.35
CA PRO A 130 -17.07 -6.96 7.89
C PRO A 130 -17.13 -8.20 6.98
N ASP A 131 -16.56 -9.30 7.46
CA ASP A 131 -16.57 -10.60 6.79
C ASP A 131 -16.52 -11.68 7.91
N ASP A 132 -17.71 -12.21 8.26
CA ASP A 132 -17.84 -13.13 9.38
C ASP A 132 -17.11 -14.46 9.12
N LEU A 133 -17.09 -14.92 7.86
CA LEU A 133 -16.33 -16.12 7.50
C LEU A 133 -14.82 -15.88 7.67
N ALA A 134 -14.33 -14.68 7.29
CA ALA A 134 -12.93 -14.34 7.50
C ALA A 134 -12.56 -14.33 8.99
N ARG A 135 -13.45 -13.82 9.85
CA ARG A 135 -13.24 -13.81 11.30
C ARG A 135 -13.20 -15.24 11.85
N ALA A 136 -14.20 -16.06 11.54
CA ALA A 136 -14.22 -17.45 11.97
C ALA A 136 -12.96 -18.21 11.56
N LEU A 137 -12.51 -18.09 10.31
CA LEU A 137 -11.30 -18.75 9.82
C LEU A 137 -10.02 -18.28 10.53
N ARG A 138 -9.93 -17.01 10.89
CA ARG A 138 -8.78 -16.46 11.64
C ARG A 138 -8.74 -17.04 13.06
N ASP A 139 -9.90 -17.09 13.72
CA ASP A 139 -10.04 -17.61 15.08
C ASP A 139 -9.72 -19.12 15.13
N GLU A 140 -10.28 -19.90 14.21
CA GLU A 140 -10.04 -21.35 14.08
C GLU A 140 -8.57 -21.68 13.80
N ALA A 141 -7.91 -20.89 12.99
CA ALA A 141 -6.49 -21.08 12.63
C ALA A 141 -5.51 -20.49 13.65
N GLY A 142 -5.98 -19.76 14.66
CA GLY A 142 -5.13 -19.03 15.60
C GLY A 142 -4.31 -17.92 14.93
N LEU A 143 -4.79 -17.37 13.81
CA LEU A 143 -4.12 -16.26 13.13
C LEU A 143 -4.30 -14.96 13.93
N VAL A 144 -3.22 -14.44 14.47
CA VAL A 144 -3.24 -13.19 15.21
C VAL A 144 -3.63 -12.03 14.28
N THR A 145 -4.68 -11.30 14.64
CA THR A 145 -5.13 -10.13 13.86
C THR A 145 -5.31 -8.91 14.76
N GLU A 146 -4.78 -7.77 14.32
CA GLU A 146 -4.76 -6.55 15.10
C GLU A 146 -5.21 -5.35 14.27
N LEU A 147 -6.15 -4.59 14.80
CA LEU A 147 -6.50 -3.28 14.25
C LEU A 147 -5.41 -2.27 14.64
N TYR A 148 -4.81 -1.62 13.66
CA TYR A 148 -3.83 -0.56 13.91
C TYR A 148 -4.53 0.63 14.61
N PRO A 149 -3.99 1.13 15.74
CA PRO A 149 -4.63 2.19 16.51
C PRO A 149 -4.83 3.47 15.70
N SER A 150 -6.05 3.96 15.63
CA SER A 150 -6.42 5.14 14.83
C SER A 150 -5.70 6.41 15.28
N GLU A 151 -5.42 6.56 16.57
CA GLU A 151 -4.66 7.67 17.15
C GLU A 151 -3.22 7.75 16.63
N ARG A 152 -2.66 6.62 16.17
CA ARG A 152 -1.31 6.57 15.59
C ARG A 152 -1.27 6.96 14.11
N VAL A 153 -2.40 7.09 13.44
CA VAL A 153 -2.48 7.52 12.02
C VAL A 153 -1.94 8.94 11.85
N GLY A 154 -2.19 9.82 12.82
CA GLY A 154 -1.63 11.18 12.82
C GLY A 154 -0.10 11.19 12.77
N ASN A 155 0.56 10.26 13.44
CA ASN A 155 2.02 10.11 13.41
C ASN A 155 2.53 9.70 12.02
N ILE A 156 1.79 8.83 11.33
CA ILE A 156 2.10 8.43 9.94
C ILE A 156 2.09 9.66 9.02
N LEU A 157 1.03 10.47 9.08
CA LEU A 157 0.90 11.66 8.26
C LEU A 157 1.97 12.71 8.57
N ALA A 158 2.30 12.91 9.86
CA ALA A 158 3.35 13.83 10.28
C ALA A 158 4.74 13.40 9.77
N CYS A 159 5.06 12.10 9.80
CA CYS A 159 6.30 11.56 9.27
C CYS A 159 6.41 11.75 7.74
N LEU A 160 5.33 11.48 7.01
CA LEU A 160 5.28 11.67 5.56
C LEU A 160 5.36 13.16 5.18
N GLY A 161 4.70 14.05 5.93
CA GLY A 161 4.75 15.49 5.74
C GLY A 161 6.18 16.03 5.81
N ARG A 162 6.94 15.61 6.83
CA ARG A 162 8.35 16.02 6.99
C ARG A 162 9.21 15.62 5.78
N VAL A 163 9.06 14.38 5.30
CA VAL A 163 9.80 13.91 4.11
C VAL A 163 9.40 14.73 2.87
N SER A 164 8.12 15.07 2.73
CA SER A 164 7.60 15.91 1.66
C SER A 164 8.21 17.31 1.68
N ASP A 165 8.36 17.92 2.87
CA ASP A 165 8.96 19.23 3.05
C ASP A 165 10.43 19.23 2.65
N ASP A 166 11.22 18.26 3.12
CA ASP A 166 12.62 18.08 2.76
C ASP A 166 12.82 17.89 1.25
N LEU A 167 11.96 17.11 0.60
CA LEU A 167 12.00 16.90 -0.85
C LEU A 167 11.67 18.20 -1.60
N SER A 168 10.66 18.94 -1.15
CA SER A 168 10.24 20.21 -1.75
C SER A 168 11.34 21.27 -1.67
N ASP A 169 12.03 21.37 -0.55
CA ASP A 169 13.17 22.28 -0.36
C ASP A 169 14.35 21.90 -1.25
N SER A 170 14.60 20.61 -1.42
CA SER A 170 15.65 20.11 -2.32
C SER A 170 15.37 20.44 -3.78
N MET A 171 14.10 20.39 -4.20
CA MET A 171 13.68 20.76 -5.55
C MET A 171 13.82 22.26 -5.79
N ARG A 172 13.46 23.12 -4.81
CA ARG A 172 13.61 24.57 -4.91
C ARG A 172 15.06 25.00 -5.06
N LYS A 173 15.98 24.36 -4.33
CA LYS A 173 17.41 24.63 -4.41
C LYS A 173 18.05 24.24 -5.74
N LYS A 174 17.44 23.30 -6.49
CA LYS A 174 17.92 22.82 -7.79
C LYS A 174 17.30 23.53 -9.00
N SER A 175 16.33 24.43 -8.79
CA SER A 175 15.80 25.24 -9.88
C SER A 175 16.92 26.17 -10.39
N PRO A 176 17.25 26.16 -11.67
CA PRO A 176 18.29 27.05 -12.21
C PRO A 176 17.89 28.52 -11.93
N GLN A 177 18.81 29.28 -11.33
CA GLN A 177 18.64 30.71 -11.22
C GLN A 177 18.36 31.25 -12.63
N LYS A 178 17.22 31.95 -12.79
CA LYS A 178 17.01 32.72 -14.04
C LYS A 178 18.27 33.52 -14.32
N PRO A 179 18.82 33.52 -15.55
CA PRO A 179 19.91 34.40 -15.89
C PRO A 179 19.41 35.84 -15.71
N SER A 180 19.76 36.42 -14.57
CA SER A 180 19.58 37.85 -14.36
C SER A 180 20.68 38.55 -15.17
N ASP A 181 20.29 39.31 -16.16
CA ASP A 181 21.03 40.43 -16.72
C ASP A 181 22.42 40.15 -17.28
N VAL A 182 22.47 39.61 -18.49
CA VAL A 182 23.51 39.94 -19.43
C VAL A 182 23.31 41.41 -19.78
N LYS A 183 24.06 42.30 -19.13
CA LYS A 183 24.21 43.70 -19.55
C LYS A 183 24.57 43.67 -21.02
N ARG A 184 23.71 44.18 -21.90
CA ARG A 184 24.02 44.47 -23.28
C ARG A 184 25.11 45.52 -23.26
N GLY A 185 26.32 45.12 -23.62
CA GLY A 185 27.39 46.06 -23.93
C GLY A 185 26.94 46.93 -25.08
N GLU A 186 27.03 48.23 -24.88
CA GLU A 186 26.83 49.21 -25.93
C GLU A 186 27.85 48.99 -27.05
N PRO A 187 27.49 49.17 -28.35
CA PRO A 187 28.46 49.14 -29.44
C PRO A 187 29.28 50.42 -29.39
N SER A 188 30.57 50.32 -29.09
CA SER A 188 31.50 51.41 -29.34
C SER A 188 31.69 51.58 -30.85
N CYS A 189 31.29 52.73 -31.37
CA CYS A 189 31.71 53.21 -32.67
C CYS A 189 33.21 53.45 -32.70
N CYS A 190 33.92 52.87 -33.65
CA CYS A 190 34.99 53.45 -34.49
C CYS A 190 35.09 52.59 -35.73
#